data_ca784de16496b970e388f6e36c66ecae
#
_entry.id   ca784de16496b970e388f6e36c66ecae
#
_cell.length_a   1.000
_cell.length_b   1.000
_cell.length_c   1.000
_cell.angle_alpha   90.00
_cell.angle_beta   90.00
_cell.angle_gamma   90.00
#
_symmetry.space_group_name_H-M   'P 1'
#
loop_
_entity.id
_entity.type
_entity.pdbx_description
1 polymer ?
#
loop_
_entity_poly.entity_id
_entity_poly.type
_entity_poly.pdbx_seq_one_letter_code
_entity_poly.pdbx_strand_id
1 'polypeptide(L)'
;TSIACHYTIRGMAPHGIFRPPAPVNEPVRDFAPGSPERAELKQRLAELEAERLDVPCVIGGEEVRTGDTVQAVMPHRKEHVLADVHQAGPAEVERAIKASADAWQGWSRTPWEERASVLLRAAELPAGPWRTTMVAATMLNQSKPAHQAEIDAACELIDFFRFNVEFMTRVYAEQPVSSPGVWNRLEYRPLEGF
;
A
#
# COMPACT_ATOMS: atom_id res chain seq x y z
N THR A 1 -20.63 -10.61 -5.55
CA THR A 1 -20.47 -12.07 -5.75
C THR A 1 -19.00 -12.32 -6.06
N SER A 2 -18.26 -12.71 -5.01
CA SER A 2 -16.81 -12.97 -5.07
C SER A 2 -16.63 -14.37 -5.70
N ILE A 3 -16.00 -14.43 -6.88
CA ILE A 3 -15.43 -15.67 -7.40
C ILE A 3 -13.94 -15.64 -7.00
N ALA A 4 -13.67 -16.08 -5.77
CA ALA A 4 -12.31 -16.45 -5.38
C ALA A 4 -12.03 -17.83 -5.98
N CYS A 5 -11.37 -17.85 -7.13
CA CYS A 5 -10.88 -19.09 -7.72
C CYS A 5 -9.62 -19.52 -6.95
N HIS A 6 -9.80 -20.29 -5.89
CA HIS A 6 -8.71 -20.93 -5.15
C HIS A 6 -8.23 -22.18 -5.91
N TYR A 7 -7.40 -21.99 -6.91
CA TYR A 7 -6.62 -23.08 -7.47
C TYR A 7 -5.36 -23.28 -6.63
N THR A 8 -5.45 -24.11 -5.60
CA THR A 8 -4.26 -24.63 -4.92
C THR A 8 -3.70 -25.77 -5.75
N ILE A 9 -2.77 -25.48 -6.66
CA ILE A 9 -2.00 -26.51 -7.35
C ILE A 9 -0.92 -27.00 -6.38
N ARG A 10 -1.28 -27.89 -5.46
CA ARG A 10 -0.30 -28.57 -4.62
C ARG A 10 0.47 -29.57 -5.49
N GLY A 11 1.77 -29.41 -5.60
CA GLY A 11 2.70 -30.40 -6.14
C GLY A 11 3.19 -30.20 -7.56
N MET A 12 2.89 -29.07 -8.22
CA MET A 12 3.53 -28.73 -9.49
C MET A 12 4.61 -27.67 -9.28
N ALA A 13 5.84 -27.96 -9.72
CA ALA A 13 6.87 -26.93 -9.81
C ALA A 13 6.47 -25.93 -10.92
N PRO A 14 6.55 -24.60 -10.67
CA PRO A 14 6.29 -23.63 -11.71
C PRO A 14 7.38 -23.74 -12.79
N HIS A 15 6.98 -24.03 -14.01
CA HIS A 15 7.90 -24.16 -15.15
C HIS A 15 7.95 -22.90 -16.02
N GLY A 16 7.10 -21.92 -15.74
CA GLY A 16 7.05 -20.66 -16.47
C GLY A 16 8.02 -19.62 -15.90
N ILE A 17 8.51 -18.73 -16.77
CA ILE A 17 9.23 -17.53 -16.36
C ILE A 17 8.19 -16.40 -16.33
N PHE A 18 7.83 -15.95 -15.14
CA PHE A 18 6.87 -14.88 -14.96
C PHE A 18 7.50 -13.53 -15.28
N ARG A 19 6.74 -12.68 -15.95
CA ARG A 19 7.10 -11.29 -16.17
C ARG A 19 5.92 -10.42 -15.76
N PRO A 20 6.10 -9.55 -14.75
CA PRO A 20 5.05 -8.60 -14.40
C PRO A 20 4.79 -7.65 -15.58
N PRO A 21 3.59 -7.03 -15.65
CA PRO A 21 3.33 -5.98 -16.61
C PRO A 21 4.36 -4.87 -16.51
N ALA A 22 4.81 -4.34 -17.65
CA ALA A 22 5.68 -3.16 -17.65
C ALA A 22 4.95 -1.99 -16.96
N PRO A 23 5.56 -1.35 -15.96
CA PRO A 23 4.91 -0.25 -15.25
C PRO A 23 4.80 0.97 -16.15
N VAL A 24 3.68 1.67 -15.98
CA VAL A 24 3.41 2.96 -16.63
C VAL A 24 2.98 3.92 -15.54
N ASN A 25 3.47 5.15 -15.57
CA ASN A 25 3.08 6.17 -14.62
C ASN A 25 1.58 6.40 -14.63
N GLU A 26 1.02 6.56 -13.45
CA GLU A 26 -0.40 6.82 -13.27
C GLU A 26 -0.75 8.21 -13.81
N PRO A 27 -1.76 8.33 -14.69
CA PRO A 27 -2.18 9.63 -15.20
C PRO A 27 -2.68 10.56 -14.10
N VAL A 28 -2.15 11.77 -14.07
CA VAL A 28 -2.56 12.83 -13.11
C VAL A 28 -3.90 13.41 -13.54
N ARG A 29 -4.88 13.46 -12.62
CA ARG A 29 -6.15 14.15 -12.84
C ARG A 29 -5.99 15.65 -12.60
N ASP A 30 -6.57 16.47 -13.48
CA ASP A 30 -6.43 17.94 -13.40
C ASP A 30 -7.55 18.62 -12.60
N PHE A 31 -8.64 17.91 -12.30
CA PHE A 31 -9.83 18.42 -11.62
C PHE A 31 -10.37 19.69 -12.27
N ALA A 32 -10.42 19.72 -13.60
CA ALA A 32 -10.87 20.88 -14.39
C ALA A 32 -12.27 21.37 -13.96
N PRO A 33 -12.58 22.66 -14.12
CA PRO A 33 -13.91 23.18 -13.87
C PRO A 33 -14.99 22.43 -14.65
N GLY A 34 -16.00 21.89 -13.93
CA GLY A 34 -17.10 21.12 -14.54
C GLY A 34 -16.78 19.64 -14.79
N SER A 35 -15.58 19.16 -14.50
CA SER A 35 -15.27 17.73 -14.64
C SER A 35 -15.95 16.85 -13.59
N PRO A 36 -16.30 15.60 -13.93
CA PRO A 36 -16.86 14.65 -12.97
C PRO A 36 -15.95 14.40 -11.78
N GLU A 37 -14.63 14.31 -12.00
CA GLU A 37 -13.62 14.06 -10.96
C GLU A 37 -13.59 15.20 -9.93
N ARG A 38 -13.77 16.45 -10.39
CA ARG A 38 -13.87 17.61 -9.49
C ARG A 38 -15.16 17.56 -8.66
N ALA A 39 -16.27 17.16 -9.25
CA ALA A 39 -17.54 17.03 -8.53
C ALA A 39 -17.46 15.95 -7.47
N GLU A 40 -16.92 14.78 -7.81
CA GLU A 40 -16.67 13.65 -6.91
C GLU A 40 -15.74 14.05 -5.75
N LEU A 41 -14.63 14.75 -6.04
CA LEU A 41 -13.68 15.21 -5.03
C LEU A 41 -14.34 16.20 -4.04
N LYS A 42 -15.16 17.14 -4.54
CA LYS A 42 -15.88 18.09 -3.67
C LYS A 42 -16.88 17.39 -2.76
N GLN A 43 -17.60 16.39 -3.30
CA GLN A 43 -18.52 15.60 -2.51
C GLN A 43 -17.77 14.85 -1.41
N ARG A 44 -16.68 14.17 -1.76
CA ARG A 44 -15.90 13.38 -0.81
C ARG A 44 -15.21 14.24 0.27
N LEU A 45 -14.75 15.45 -0.08
CA LEU A 45 -14.26 16.42 0.89
C LEU A 45 -15.30 16.79 1.92
N ALA A 46 -16.54 17.10 1.47
CA ALA A 46 -17.63 17.45 2.38
C ALA A 46 -18.04 16.29 3.29
N GLU A 47 -18.04 15.05 2.78
CA GLU A 47 -18.31 13.84 3.56
C GLU A 47 -17.27 13.64 4.66
N LEU A 48 -15.98 13.65 4.30
CA LEU A 48 -14.89 13.45 5.25
C LEU A 48 -14.74 14.60 6.26
N GLU A 49 -15.06 15.83 5.84
CA GLU A 49 -15.07 16.98 6.74
C GLU A 49 -16.20 16.89 7.78
N ALA A 50 -17.33 16.28 7.43
CA ALA A 50 -18.46 16.12 8.35
C ALA A 50 -18.29 14.94 9.32
N GLU A 51 -17.34 14.05 9.07
CA GLU A 51 -17.10 12.84 9.85
C GLU A 51 -15.95 13.08 10.85
N ARG A 52 -16.07 12.50 12.06
CA ARG A 52 -14.96 12.38 13.01
C ARG A 52 -14.63 10.91 13.16
N LEU A 53 -13.47 10.54 12.68
CA LEU A 53 -13.02 9.14 12.64
C LEU A 53 -12.43 8.71 14.00
N ASP A 54 -12.65 7.44 14.35
CA ASP A 54 -11.93 6.75 15.42
C ASP A 54 -10.90 5.81 14.75
N VAL A 55 -9.60 6.16 14.85
CA VAL A 55 -8.52 5.50 14.12
C VAL A 55 -7.73 4.58 15.05
N PRO A 56 -7.94 3.25 14.96
CA PRO A 56 -7.22 2.29 15.79
C PRO A 56 -5.79 2.07 15.31
N CYS A 57 -4.94 1.49 16.17
CA CYS A 57 -3.75 0.79 15.71
C CYS A 57 -4.17 -0.49 14.97
N VAL A 58 -3.48 -0.87 13.90
CA VAL A 58 -3.70 -2.15 13.21
C VAL A 58 -2.48 -3.03 13.42
N ILE A 59 -2.64 -4.13 14.15
CA ILE A 59 -1.54 -5.02 14.54
C ILE A 59 -1.93 -6.46 14.24
N GLY A 60 -1.17 -7.12 13.36
CA GLY A 60 -1.46 -8.50 12.97
C GLY A 60 -2.81 -8.68 12.27
N GLY A 61 -3.32 -7.62 11.63
CA GLY A 61 -4.64 -7.60 10.98
C GLY A 61 -5.81 -7.29 11.90
N GLU A 62 -5.56 -7.05 13.19
CA GLU A 62 -6.59 -6.70 14.20
C GLU A 62 -6.56 -5.22 14.56
N GLU A 63 -7.73 -4.63 14.73
CA GLU A 63 -7.88 -3.27 15.25
C GLU A 63 -7.68 -3.25 16.77
N VAL A 64 -6.78 -2.38 17.25
CA VAL A 64 -6.43 -2.22 18.66
C VAL A 64 -6.72 -0.79 19.08
N ARG A 65 -7.72 -0.64 19.94
CA ARG A 65 -8.10 0.64 20.55
C ARG A 65 -7.52 0.73 21.95
N THR A 66 -6.47 1.53 22.11
CA THR A 66 -5.76 1.67 23.40
C THR A 66 -6.49 2.57 24.41
N GLY A 67 -7.34 3.46 23.91
CA GLY A 67 -7.97 4.49 24.76
C GLY A 67 -7.10 5.73 24.99
N ASP A 68 -5.78 5.65 24.74
CA ASP A 68 -4.88 6.81 24.69
C ASP A 68 -4.92 7.38 23.28
N THR A 69 -5.49 8.57 23.10
CA THR A 69 -5.72 9.16 21.78
C THR A 69 -5.14 10.56 21.65
N VAL A 70 -4.72 10.88 20.42
CA VAL A 70 -4.43 12.25 20.01
C VAL A 70 -5.39 12.68 18.89
N GLN A 71 -5.69 13.96 18.83
CA GLN A 71 -6.55 14.50 17.81
C GLN A 71 -5.76 14.82 16.54
N ALA A 72 -6.20 14.29 15.41
CA ALA A 72 -5.81 14.76 14.09
C ALA A 72 -6.70 15.96 13.72
N VAL A 73 -6.10 17.12 13.57
CA VAL A 73 -6.82 18.36 13.25
C VAL A 73 -6.47 18.82 11.84
N MET A 74 -7.39 19.57 11.24
CA MET A 74 -7.16 20.21 9.95
C MET A 74 -6.13 21.34 10.09
N PRO A 75 -4.93 21.30 9.44
CA PRO A 75 -3.87 22.27 9.73
C PRO A 75 -4.24 23.73 9.41
N HIS A 76 -5.12 23.95 8.43
CA HIS A 76 -5.61 25.28 8.05
C HIS A 76 -6.88 25.71 8.80
N ARG A 77 -7.42 24.83 9.66
CA ARG A 77 -8.56 25.09 10.56
C ARG A 77 -8.45 24.22 11.81
N LYS A 78 -7.55 24.60 12.71
CA LYS A 78 -7.10 23.77 13.84
C LYS A 78 -8.18 23.41 14.86
N GLU A 79 -9.28 24.16 14.92
CA GLU A 79 -10.45 23.84 15.73
C GLU A 79 -11.28 22.68 15.16
N HIS A 80 -11.03 22.29 13.91
CA HIS A 80 -11.73 21.19 13.25
C HIS A 80 -10.97 19.88 13.45
N VAL A 81 -11.57 18.97 14.22
CA VAL A 81 -11.03 17.64 14.50
C VAL A 81 -11.51 16.65 13.45
N LEU A 82 -10.58 16.03 12.74
CA LEU A 82 -10.85 15.01 11.72
C LEU A 82 -10.92 13.60 12.33
N ALA A 83 -10.09 13.32 13.31
CA ALA A 83 -10.02 11.99 13.91
C ALA A 83 -9.48 12.02 15.34
N ASP A 84 -9.86 10.99 16.10
CA ASP A 84 -9.16 10.56 17.29
C ASP A 84 -8.29 9.34 16.95
N VAL A 85 -6.97 9.49 17.10
CA VAL A 85 -5.99 8.48 16.69
C VAL A 85 -5.42 7.80 17.92
N HIS A 86 -5.62 6.49 18.04
CA HIS A 86 -5.09 5.69 19.14
C HIS A 86 -3.57 5.61 19.09
N GLN A 87 -2.92 5.89 20.21
CA GLN A 87 -1.46 5.84 20.34
C GLN A 87 -1.02 4.46 20.80
N ALA A 88 0.03 3.93 20.17
CA ALA A 88 0.66 2.70 20.58
C ALA A 88 1.59 2.94 21.76
N GLY A 89 1.40 2.19 22.85
CA GLY A 89 2.33 2.10 23.97
C GLY A 89 3.33 0.94 23.79
N PRO A 90 4.19 0.69 24.77
CA PRO A 90 5.17 -0.40 24.72
C PRO A 90 4.54 -1.79 24.44
N ALA A 91 3.37 -2.06 25.01
CA ALA A 91 2.68 -3.34 24.82
C ALA A 91 2.22 -3.55 23.35
N GLU A 92 1.70 -2.50 22.72
CA GLU A 92 1.30 -2.53 21.31
C GLU A 92 2.52 -2.70 20.41
N VAL A 93 3.62 -2.03 20.71
CA VAL A 93 4.89 -2.17 19.97
C VAL A 93 5.41 -3.60 20.08
N GLU A 94 5.43 -4.20 21.27
CA GLU A 94 5.82 -5.61 21.47
C GLU A 94 4.91 -6.57 20.67
N ARG A 95 3.59 -6.33 20.68
CA ARG A 95 2.64 -7.10 19.87
C ARG A 95 2.93 -6.97 18.37
N ALA A 96 3.26 -5.77 17.89
CA ALA A 96 3.58 -5.52 16.49
C ALA A 96 4.86 -6.25 16.07
N ILE A 97 5.91 -6.18 16.91
CA ILE A 97 7.16 -6.93 16.70
C ILE A 97 6.90 -8.43 16.62
N LYS A 98 6.14 -8.96 17.58
CA LYS A 98 5.80 -10.39 17.60
C LYS A 98 4.99 -10.79 16.36
N ALA A 99 3.96 -10.02 15.99
CA ALA A 99 3.14 -10.31 14.83
C ALA A 99 3.97 -10.31 13.53
N SER A 100 4.92 -9.38 13.40
CA SER A 100 5.84 -9.33 12.27
C SER A 100 6.78 -10.55 12.22
N ALA A 101 7.36 -10.93 13.37
CA ALA A 101 8.21 -12.11 13.47
C ALA A 101 7.46 -13.42 13.17
N ASP A 102 6.24 -13.56 13.66
CA ASP A 102 5.39 -14.72 13.39
C ASP A 102 5.03 -14.82 11.89
N ALA A 103 4.73 -13.69 11.25
CA ALA A 103 4.41 -13.63 9.82
C ALA A 103 5.61 -13.94 8.91
N TRP A 104 6.83 -13.61 9.37
CA TRP A 104 8.06 -13.78 8.59
C TRP A 104 8.24 -15.19 8.05
N GLN A 105 7.93 -16.23 8.83
CA GLN A 105 8.12 -17.63 8.44
C GLN A 105 7.31 -18.00 7.19
N GLY A 106 6.06 -17.54 7.09
CA GLY A 106 5.22 -17.75 5.92
C GLY A 106 5.63 -16.85 4.76
N TRP A 107 5.72 -15.56 5.03
CA TRP A 107 6.01 -14.55 4.01
C TRP A 107 7.35 -14.72 3.32
N SER A 108 8.40 -15.07 4.07
CA SER A 108 9.73 -15.30 3.53
C SER A 108 9.82 -16.49 2.55
N ARG A 109 8.88 -17.44 2.65
CA ARG A 109 8.79 -18.62 1.76
C ARG A 109 7.75 -18.47 0.66
N THR A 110 6.96 -17.39 0.70
CA THR A 110 5.99 -17.09 -0.35
C THR A 110 6.75 -16.79 -1.65
N PRO A 111 6.40 -17.44 -2.77
CA PRO A 111 7.01 -17.15 -4.07
C PRO A 111 6.98 -15.64 -4.36
N TRP A 112 8.04 -15.15 -4.99
CA TRP A 112 8.15 -13.71 -5.25
C TRP A 112 7.01 -13.19 -6.14
N GLU A 113 6.50 -14.03 -7.04
CA GLU A 113 5.37 -13.72 -7.93
C GLU A 113 4.08 -13.48 -7.14
N GLU A 114 3.84 -14.27 -6.11
CA GLU A 114 2.68 -14.09 -5.23
C GLU A 114 2.82 -12.81 -4.41
N ARG A 115 4.01 -12.52 -3.89
CA ARG A 115 4.28 -11.25 -3.19
C ARG A 115 4.12 -10.05 -4.12
N ALA A 116 4.60 -10.15 -5.36
CA ALA A 116 4.40 -9.14 -6.40
C ALA A 116 2.92 -8.91 -6.70
N SER A 117 2.12 -9.98 -6.78
CA SER A 117 0.67 -9.87 -7.04
C SER A 117 -0.07 -9.09 -5.95
N VAL A 118 0.34 -9.22 -4.69
CA VAL A 118 -0.22 -8.44 -3.57
C VAL A 118 0.05 -6.94 -3.77
N LEU A 119 1.29 -6.56 -4.14
CA LEU A 119 1.65 -5.16 -4.39
C LEU A 119 0.92 -4.58 -5.62
N LEU A 120 0.84 -5.36 -6.71
CA LEU A 120 0.08 -4.94 -7.89
C LEU A 120 -1.42 -4.78 -7.57
N ARG A 121 -1.98 -5.68 -6.77
CA ARG A 121 -3.36 -5.54 -6.30
C ARG A 121 -3.54 -4.33 -5.39
N ALA A 122 -2.56 -4.04 -4.53
CA ALA A 122 -2.54 -2.83 -3.71
C ALA A 122 -2.54 -1.55 -4.57
N ALA A 123 -1.87 -1.55 -5.73
CA ALA A 123 -1.88 -0.41 -6.66
C ALA A 123 -3.27 -0.15 -7.26
N GLU A 124 -4.06 -1.21 -7.54
CA GLU A 124 -5.39 -1.07 -8.15
C GLU A 124 -6.41 -0.37 -7.24
N LEU A 125 -6.26 -0.48 -5.92
CA LEU A 125 -7.17 0.17 -4.97
C LEU A 125 -7.08 1.71 -5.02
N PRO A 126 -5.90 2.34 -4.86
CA PRO A 126 -5.74 3.78 -5.00
C PRO A 126 -5.91 4.26 -6.45
N ALA A 127 -5.62 3.45 -7.48
CA ALA A 127 -5.88 3.81 -8.87
C ALA A 127 -7.39 3.89 -9.19
N GLY A 128 -8.20 3.13 -8.48
CA GLY A 128 -9.64 3.01 -8.67
C GLY A 128 -10.47 3.57 -7.50
N PRO A 129 -11.12 2.69 -6.71
CA PRO A 129 -12.19 3.10 -5.79
C PRO A 129 -11.72 3.99 -4.63
N TRP A 130 -10.44 3.99 -4.29
CA TRP A 130 -9.93 4.74 -3.15
C TRP A 130 -9.30 6.08 -3.53
N ARG A 131 -9.13 6.35 -4.82
CA ARG A 131 -8.39 7.54 -5.31
C ARG A 131 -8.93 8.83 -4.73
N THR A 132 -10.20 9.10 -4.93
CA THR A 132 -10.85 10.32 -4.47
C THR A 132 -10.81 10.47 -2.96
N THR A 133 -10.97 9.36 -2.22
CA THR A 133 -10.86 9.36 -0.75
C THR A 133 -9.45 9.72 -0.28
N MET A 134 -8.41 9.17 -0.91
CA MET A 134 -7.02 9.45 -0.54
C MET A 134 -6.64 10.90 -0.84
N VAL A 135 -7.04 11.43 -1.99
CA VAL A 135 -6.83 12.83 -2.35
C VAL A 135 -7.55 13.75 -1.36
N ALA A 136 -8.82 13.49 -1.08
CA ALA A 136 -9.60 14.30 -0.14
C ALA A 136 -9.02 14.27 1.29
N ALA A 137 -8.67 13.08 1.80
CA ALA A 137 -8.06 12.94 3.12
C ALA A 137 -6.72 13.70 3.21
N THR A 138 -5.90 13.65 2.17
CA THR A 138 -4.62 14.37 2.11
C THR A 138 -4.83 15.88 2.07
N MET A 139 -5.81 16.36 1.33
CA MET A 139 -6.18 17.78 1.33
C MET A 139 -6.58 18.27 2.71
N LEU A 140 -7.42 17.52 3.42
CA LEU A 140 -7.91 17.88 4.75
C LEU A 140 -6.81 17.78 5.83
N ASN A 141 -6.08 16.68 5.85
CA ASN A 141 -5.12 16.37 6.91
C ASN A 141 -3.75 17.04 6.73
N GLN A 142 -3.36 17.39 5.50
CA GLN A 142 -2.07 18.00 5.18
C GLN A 142 -2.18 19.40 4.57
N SER A 143 -3.38 19.91 4.36
CA SER A 143 -3.64 21.22 3.71
C SER A 143 -3.05 21.34 2.30
N LYS A 144 -2.91 20.22 1.58
CA LYS A 144 -2.44 20.24 0.20
C LYS A 144 -3.53 20.66 -0.77
N PRO A 145 -3.23 21.46 -1.81
CA PRO A 145 -4.18 21.70 -2.90
C PRO A 145 -4.43 20.39 -3.68
N ALA A 146 -5.57 20.33 -4.38
CA ALA A 146 -6.03 19.11 -5.06
C ALA A 146 -4.95 18.49 -5.99
N HIS A 147 -4.28 19.32 -6.80
CA HIS A 147 -3.25 18.84 -7.73
C HIS A 147 -2.05 18.20 -7.02
N GLN A 148 -1.58 18.81 -5.93
CA GLN A 148 -0.47 18.27 -5.15
C GLN A 148 -0.90 16.99 -4.42
N ALA A 149 -2.09 16.95 -3.83
CA ALA A 149 -2.62 15.76 -3.18
C ALA A 149 -2.82 14.60 -4.17
N GLU A 150 -3.24 14.91 -5.41
CA GLU A 150 -3.35 13.92 -6.49
C GLU A 150 -2.01 13.29 -6.83
N ILE A 151 -0.96 14.11 -6.97
CA ILE A 151 0.39 13.60 -7.27
C ILE A 151 0.92 12.78 -6.10
N ASP A 152 1.01 13.38 -4.92
CA ASP A 152 1.71 12.80 -3.76
C ASP A 152 0.97 11.61 -3.15
N ALA A 153 -0.36 11.70 -3.00
CA ALA A 153 -1.12 10.68 -2.30
C ALA A 153 -1.66 9.56 -3.21
N ALA A 154 -1.92 9.84 -4.48
CA ALA A 154 -2.45 8.85 -5.40
C ALA A 154 -1.39 8.40 -6.42
N CYS A 155 -0.96 9.28 -7.33
CA CYS A 155 -0.10 8.88 -8.44
C CYS A 155 1.22 8.26 -7.97
N GLU A 156 1.93 8.90 -7.05
CA GLU A 156 3.22 8.38 -6.55
C GLU A 156 3.06 7.04 -5.84
N LEU A 157 2.05 6.88 -4.97
CA LEU A 157 1.84 5.62 -4.28
C LEU A 157 1.52 4.47 -5.26
N ILE A 158 0.68 4.72 -6.25
CA ILE A 158 0.36 3.75 -7.29
C ILE A 158 1.61 3.37 -8.08
N ASP A 159 2.39 4.38 -8.48
CA ASP A 159 3.62 4.19 -9.23
C ASP A 159 4.66 3.42 -8.40
N PHE A 160 4.86 3.76 -7.13
CA PHE A 160 5.76 3.02 -6.26
C PHE A 160 5.40 1.53 -6.17
N PHE A 161 4.14 1.19 -6.02
CA PHE A 161 3.73 -0.22 -6.01
C PHE A 161 4.03 -0.91 -7.34
N ARG A 162 3.75 -0.29 -8.47
CA ARG A 162 3.98 -0.87 -9.79
C ARG A 162 5.47 -0.97 -10.14
N PHE A 163 6.21 0.14 -9.98
CA PHE A 163 7.62 0.21 -10.35
C PHE A 163 8.52 -0.63 -9.43
N ASN A 164 8.22 -0.70 -8.13
CA ASN A 164 8.99 -1.55 -7.22
C ASN A 164 8.86 -3.05 -7.53
N VAL A 165 7.73 -3.51 -8.06
CA VAL A 165 7.60 -4.88 -8.57
C VAL A 165 8.52 -5.12 -9.76
N GLU A 166 8.59 -4.17 -10.70
CA GLU A 166 9.51 -4.24 -11.84
C GLU A 166 10.98 -4.21 -11.37
N PHE A 167 11.32 -3.31 -10.44
CA PHE A 167 12.68 -3.23 -9.91
C PHE A 167 13.10 -4.50 -9.16
N MET A 168 12.21 -5.08 -8.37
CA MET A 168 12.43 -6.38 -7.73
C MET A 168 12.72 -7.48 -8.77
N THR A 169 11.96 -7.49 -9.85
CA THR A 169 12.15 -8.47 -10.93
C THR A 169 13.51 -8.32 -11.59
N ARG A 170 13.95 -7.07 -11.83
CA ARG A 170 15.30 -6.80 -12.37
C ARG A 170 16.39 -7.25 -11.42
N VAL A 171 16.26 -6.93 -10.13
CA VAL A 171 17.23 -7.35 -9.10
C VAL A 171 17.35 -8.87 -9.07
N TYR A 172 16.24 -9.61 -9.13
CA TYR A 172 16.29 -11.08 -9.16
C TYR A 172 16.84 -11.65 -10.47
N ALA A 173 16.71 -10.94 -11.57
CA ALA A 173 17.26 -11.35 -12.87
C ALA A 173 18.77 -11.13 -12.97
N GLU A 174 19.36 -10.27 -12.15
CA GLU A 174 20.80 -10.05 -12.09
C GLU A 174 21.50 -11.23 -11.42
N GLN A 175 22.08 -12.10 -12.25
CA GLN A 175 22.79 -13.29 -11.80
C GLN A 175 24.27 -13.24 -12.19
N PRO A 176 25.17 -13.85 -11.42
CA PRO A 176 26.60 -13.85 -11.70
C PRO A 176 26.90 -14.64 -12.99
N VAL A 177 27.98 -14.25 -13.65
CA VAL A 177 28.48 -14.97 -14.82
C VAL A 177 28.90 -16.38 -14.45
N SER A 178 28.48 -17.36 -15.24
CA SER A 178 28.87 -18.77 -15.11
C SER A 178 29.93 -19.14 -16.14
N SER A 179 31.03 -19.76 -15.69
CA SER A 179 32.06 -20.30 -16.56
C SER A 179 31.65 -21.67 -17.13
N PRO A 180 32.26 -22.15 -18.22
CA PRO A 180 32.00 -23.48 -18.73
C PRO A 180 32.15 -24.56 -17.64
N GLY A 181 31.14 -25.40 -17.48
CA GLY A 181 31.09 -26.45 -16.45
C GLY A 181 30.79 -26.02 -15.05
N VAL A 182 30.52 -24.71 -14.80
CA VAL A 182 30.16 -24.15 -13.50
C VAL A 182 28.85 -23.37 -13.64
N TRP A 183 27.94 -23.54 -12.71
CA TRP A 183 26.73 -22.73 -12.61
C TRP A 183 26.78 -21.88 -11.34
N ASN A 184 26.98 -20.60 -11.48
CA ASN A 184 26.94 -19.62 -10.40
C ASN A 184 25.51 -19.09 -10.25
N ARG A 185 25.04 -19.00 -9.01
CA ARG A 185 23.70 -18.50 -8.70
C ARG A 185 23.76 -17.63 -7.46
N LEU A 186 23.09 -16.49 -7.50
CA LEU A 186 22.87 -15.61 -6.37
C LEU A 186 21.50 -15.91 -5.77
N GLU A 187 21.48 -16.21 -4.47
CA GLU A 187 20.26 -16.41 -3.70
C GLU A 187 20.09 -15.24 -2.73
N TYR A 188 18.89 -14.66 -2.73
CA TYR A 188 18.56 -13.59 -1.81
C TYR A 188 17.97 -14.15 -0.52
N ARG A 189 18.67 -13.92 0.59
CA ARG A 189 18.16 -14.29 1.91
C ARG A 189 17.07 -13.29 2.34
N PRO A 190 15.89 -13.75 2.75
CA PRO A 190 14.89 -12.89 3.36
C PRO A 190 15.43 -12.26 4.65
N LEU A 191 15.24 -10.95 4.79
CA LEU A 191 15.58 -10.27 6.04
C LEU A 191 14.63 -10.71 7.16
N GLU A 192 15.17 -10.85 8.36
CA GLU A 192 14.40 -11.05 9.58
C GLU A 192 14.08 -9.68 10.18
N GLY A 193 12.87 -9.57 10.72
CA GLY A 193 12.39 -8.34 11.32
C GLY A 193 11.42 -7.57 10.42
N PHE A 194 11.34 -6.28 10.69
CA PHE A 194 10.37 -5.35 10.11
C PHE A 194 11.06 -4.02 9.76
#